data_10ab9f563b916d78faab278a1af33c5b
#
_entry.id   10ab9f563b916d78faab278a1af33c5b
#
_cell.length_a   1.000
_cell.length_b   1.000
_cell.length_c   1.000
_cell.angle_alpha   90.00
_cell.angle_beta   90.00
_cell.angle_gamma   90.00
#
_symmetry.space_group_name_H-M   'P 1'
#
loop_
_entity.id
_entity.type
_entity.pdbx_description
1 polymer ?
#
loop_
_entity_poly.entity_id
_entity_poly.type
_entity_poly.pdbx_seq_one_letter_code
_entity_poly.pdbx_strand_id
1 'polypeptide(L)'
;MKRYLKKFLWFTPILLFCLYWLGIYLSLKNPMEEIVYSENGGMMRNMIVKSYTQTIGSEAPWKEDEGFQTFPYSDKIVGGKEHLAVTMFRGTVDWFYLYKYKLAESTSVNLIFEYKASKKIFYQSDLYLTINETSYKDQQLLDQLASYGKDRTWLKKQSKKVTEQYILGTWFKNGSSRYSLKNLGNMKIEYNKLIEE
;
A
#
# COMPACT_ATOMS: atom_id res chain seq x y z
N MET A 1 36.11 22.72 -32.69
CA MET A 1 34.99 21.77 -32.96
C MET A 1 35.25 20.36 -32.44
N LYS A 2 36.36 19.67 -32.70
CA LYS A 2 36.62 18.29 -32.22
C LYS A 2 36.63 18.09 -30.69
N ARG A 3 36.99 19.10 -29.89
CA ARG A 3 37.03 19.01 -28.41
C ARG A 3 35.63 19.04 -27.78
N TYR A 4 34.67 19.75 -28.37
CA TYR A 4 33.28 19.80 -27.91
C TYR A 4 32.53 18.52 -28.28
N LEU A 5 32.84 17.95 -29.44
CA LEU A 5 32.24 16.68 -29.89
C LEU A 5 32.64 15.52 -28.96
N LYS A 6 33.90 15.46 -28.50
CA LYS A 6 34.37 14.46 -27.54
C LYS A 6 33.69 14.60 -26.20
N LYS A 7 33.50 15.81 -25.69
CA LYS A 7 32.76 16.05 -24.43
C LYS A 7 31.29 15.67 -24.58
N PHE A 8 30.66 16.00 -25.68
CA PHE A 8 29.25 15.63 -25.96
C PHE A 8 29.07 14.11 -26.01
N LEU A 9 29.98 13.38 -26.67
CA LEU A 9 29.94 11.92 -26.69
C LEU A 9 30.05 11.26 -25.31
N TRP A 10 30.78 11.90 -24.38
CA TRP A 10 30.90 11.41 -23.01
C TRP A 10 29.58 11.61 -22.18
N PHE A 11 28.86 12.69 -22.44
CA PHE A 11 27.58 12.98 -21.73
C PHE A 11 26.39 12.26 -22.35
N THR A 12 26.46 11.81 -23.58
CA THR A 12 25.39 11.14 -24.29
C THR A 12 24.84 9.88 -23.54
N PRO A 13 25.69 8.96 -23.04
CA PRO A 13 25.19 7.80 -22.28
C PRO A 13 24.45 8.18 -21.01
N ILE A 14 24.95 9.20 -20.30
CA ILE A 14 24.31 9.70 -19.09
C ILE A 14 22.95 10.32 -19.42
N LEU A 15 22.89 11.12 -20.47
CA LEU A 15 21.64 11.73 -20.92
C LEU A 15 20.62 10.67 -21.35
N LEU A 16 21.03 9.67 -22.13
CA LEU A 16 20.17 8.56 -22.54
C LEU A 16 19.67 7.75 -21.34
N PHE A 17 20.53 7.50 -20.36
CA PHE A 17 20.15 6.85 -19.12
C PHE A 17 19.09 7.66 -18.35
N CYS A 18 19.31 8.97 -18.20
CA CYS A 18 18.32 9.85 -17.54
C CYS A 18 16.98 9.90 -18.29
N LEU A 19 17.02 9.99 -19.63
CA LEU A 19 15.82 10.00 -20.47
C LEU A 19 15.06 8.67 -20.40
N TYR A 20 15.77 7.54 -20.37
CA TYR A 20 15.17 6.22 -20.18
C TYR A 20 14.41 6.14 -18.86
N TRP A 21 15.05 6.53 -17.74
CA TRP A 21 14.42 6.51 -16.43
C TRP A 21 13.29 7.50 -16.30
N LEU A 22 13.42 8.68 -16.87
CA LEU A 22 12.33 9.65 -16.93
C LEU A 22 11.14 9.08 -17.71
N GLY A 23 11.40 8.41 -18.83
CA GLY A 23 10.34 7.74 -19.62
C GLY A 23 9.60 6.69 -18.81
N ILE A 24 10.31 5.84 -18.07
CA ILE A 24 9.70 4.86 -17.16
C ILE A 24 8.86 5.57 -16.09
N TYR A 25 9.45 6.54 -15.40
CA TYR A 25 8.75 7.28 -14.35
C TYR A 25 7.46 7.95 -14.87
N LEU A 26 7.50 8.56 -16.04
CA LEU A 26 6.34 9.17 -16.67
C LEU A 26 5.30 8.15 -17.17
N SER A 27 5.69 6.90 -17.41
CA SER A 27 4.77 5.84 -17.84
C SER A 27 3.86 5.33 -16.72
N LEU A 28 4.27 5.48 -15.46
CA LEU A 28 3.50 5.08 -14.29
C LEU A 28 2.31 6.03 -14.11
N LYS A 29 1.11 5.50 -14.01
CA LYS A 29 -0.14 6.29 -14.09
C LYS A 29 -0.86 6.48 -12.76
N ASN A 30 -0.36 5.91 -11.68
CA ASN A 30 -0.93 6.02 -10.35
C ASN A 30 0.08 5.64 -9.26
N PRO A 31 -0.19 5.96 -7.97
CA PRO A 31 0.75 5.69 -6.89
C PRO A 31 1.02 4.21 -6.65
N MET A 32 0.05 3.34 -6.90
CA MET A 32 0.26 1.89 -6.71
C MET A 32 1.19 1.31 -7.79
N GLU A 33 1.15 1.81 -9.01
CA GLU A 33 2.14 1.47 -10.04
C GLU A 33 3.55 1.93 -9.65
N GLU A 34 3.67 3.09 -9.03
CA GLU A 34 4.97 3.55 -8.50
C GLU A 34 5.50 2.60 -7.42
N ILE A 35 4.66 2.16 -6.47
CA ILE A 35 5.02 1.21 -5.42
C ILE A 35 5.43 -0.13 -6.05
N VAL A 36 4.60 -0.70 -6.91
CA VAL A 36 4.86 -1.98 -7.59
C VAL A 36 6.13 -1.91 -8.42
N TYR A 37 6.34 -0.83 -9.16
CA TYR A 37 7.55 -0.64 -9.93
C TYR A 37 8.79 -0.56 -9.04
N SER A 38 8.69 0.08 -7.87
CA SER A 38 9.78 0.16 -6.91
C SER A 38 10.21 -1.23 -6.40
N GLU A 39 9.25 -2.14 -6.21
CA GLU A 39 9.50 -3.50 -5.75
C GLU A 39 10.11 -4.41 -6.83
N ASN A 40 9.70 -4.24 -8.09
CA ASN A 40 10.08 -5.14 -9.19
C ASN A 40 11.17 -4.58 -10.12
N GLY A 41 11.56 -3.34 -9.99
CA GLY A 41 12.22 -2.55 -11.03
C GLY A 41 13.70 -2.17 -10.89
N GLY A 42 14.59 -2.94 -10.29
CA GLY A 42 16.04 -2.65 -10.43
C GLY A 42 16.60 -1.50 -9.55
N MET A 43 17.43 -0.61 -10.08
CA MET A 43 18.20 0.37 -9.26
C MET A 43 17.31 1.43 -8.58
N MET A 44 16.25 1.93 -9.22
CA MET A 44 15.26 2.80 -8.58
C MET A 44 14.46 2.07 -7.50
N ARG A 45 14.23 0.78 -7.67
CA ARG A 45 13.65 -0.10 -6.67
C ARG A 45 14.25 0.10 -5.29
N ASN A 46 15.57 -0.02 -5.18
CA ASN A 46 16.26 0.03 -3.88
C ASN A 46 16.13 1.40 -3.19
N MET A 47 16.04 2.50 -3.95
CA MET A 47 15.86 3.83 -3.38
C MET A 47 14.44 4.05 -2.88
N ILE A 48 13.44 3.66 -3.66
CA ILE A 48 12.03 3.89 -3.34
C ILE A 48 11.53 2.90 -2.29
N VAL A 49 11.87 1.61 -2.43
CA VAL A 49 11.54 0.58 -1.41
C VAL A 49 12.19 0.90 -0.08
N LYS A 50 13.45 1.30 -0.07
CA LYS A 50 14.12 1.70 1.16
C LYS A 50 13.41 2.88 1.84
N SER A 51 12.97 3.88 1.08
CA SER A 51 12.18 4.98 1.62
C SER A 51 10.83 4.52 2.15
N TYR A 52 10.14 3.66 1.41
CA TYR A 52 8.84 3.12 1.81
C TYR A 52 8.94 2.24 3.05
N THR A 53 9.85 1.27 3.06
CA THR A 53 10.06 0.37 4.20
C THR A 53 10.55 1.10 5.45
N GLN A 54 11.44 2.07 5.31
CA GLN A 54 11.88 2.90 6.43
C GLN A 54 10.72 3.69 7.04
N THR A 55 9.80 4.15 6.22
CA THR A 55 8.66 4.95 6.70
C THR A 55 7.62 4.12 7.40
N ILE A 56 7.36 2.92 6.95
CA ILE A 56 6.43 2.00 7.60
C ILE A 56 7.08 1.19 8.75
N GLY A 57 8.39 1.44 9.02
CA GLY A 57 9.10 0.89 10.18
C GLY A 57 9.33 -0.61 10.13
N SER A 58 9.29 -1.21 8.96
CA SER A 58 9.61 -2.62 8.77
C SER A 58 11.13 -2.79 8.77
N GLU A 59 11.71 -3.09 9.91
CA GLU A 59 13.08 -3.61 10.04
C GLU A 59 13.15 -5.12 9.81
N ALA A 60 12.00 -5.77 9.68
CA ALA A 60 11.94 -7.21 9.53
C ALA A 60 12.38 -7.62 8.12
N PRO A 61 13.24 -8.64 8.02
CA PRO A 61 13.61 -9.22 6.74
C PRO A 61 12.35 -9.78 6.05
N TRP A 62 12.34 -9.73 4.72
CA TRP A 62 11.32 -10.38 3.92
C TRP A 62 11.19 -11.84 4.31
N LYS A 63 10.01 -12.27 4.67
CA LYS A 63 9.69 -13.69 4.79
C LYS A 63 9.06 -14.12 3.47
N GLU A 64 9.72 -15.00 2.74
CA GLU A 64 9.11 -15.74 1.65
C GLU A 64 8.42 -16.97 2.25
N ASP A 65 7.11 -17.02 2.17
CA ASP A 65 6.32 -18.19 2.50
C ASP A 65 5.34 -18.47 1.38
N GLU A 66 5.38 -19.69 0.83
CA GLU A 66 4.48 -20.19 -0.22
C GLU A 66 4.23 -19.24 -1.43
N GLY A 67 5.24 -18.49 -1.85
CA GLY A 67 5.14 -17.56 -2.97
C GLY A 67 4.61 -16.16 -2.63
N PHE A 68 4.40 -15.88 -1.36
CA PHE A 68 4.06 -14.55 -0.85
C PHE A 68 5.28 -13.87 -0.25
N GLN A 69 5.38 -12.55 -0.43
CA GLN A 69 6.31 -11.72 0.30
C GLN A 69 5.51 -10.88 1.30
N THR A 70 5.74 -11.09 2.59
CA THR A 70 5.03 -10.39 3.65
C THR A 70 5.94 -9.40 4.36
N PHE A 71 5.48 -8.17 4.49
CA PHE A 71 6.10 -7.14 5.31
C PHE A 71 5.30 -6.97 6.59
N PRO A 72 5.77 -7.42 7.75
CA PRO A 72 5.17 -7.00 9.00
C PRO A 72 5.52 -5.53 9.26
N TYR A 73 4.52 -4.74 9.58
CA TYR A 73 4.69 -3.37 10.05
C TYR A 73 4.97 -3.39 11.56
N SER A 74 5.84 -2.49 12.01
CA SER A 74 6.06 -2.35 13.46
C SER A 74 4.88 -1.65 14.11
N ASP A 75 4.55 -2.05 15.34
CA ASP A 75 3.52 -1.41 16.17
C ASP A 75 3.74 0.09 16.39
N LYS A 76 4.95 0.57 16.23
CA LYS A 76 5.31 1.98 16.38
C LYS A 76 4.62 2.91 15.39
N ILE A 77 4.19 2.41 14.23
CA ILE A 77 3.59 3.24 13.19
C ILE A 77 2.07 3.32 13.34
N VAL A 78 1.46 2.22 13.71
CA VAL A 78 0.01 2.09 13.78
C VAL A 78 -0.54 2.10 15.20
N GLY A 79 0.35 2.05 16.21
CA GLY A 79 -0.04 2.07 17.63
C GLY A 79 -0.45 0.69 18.17
N GLY A 80 -0.39 0.49 19.51
CA GLY A 80 -0.48 -0.82 20.15
C GLY A 80 -1.77 -1.62 19.98
N LYS A 81 -2.81 -1.04 19.35
CA LYS A 81 -4.07 -1.75 19.02
C LYS A 81 -4.23 -2.01 17.52
N GLU A 82 -3.36 -1.46 16.71
CA GLU A 82 -3.46 -1.45 15.27
C GLU A 82 -2.25 -2.16 14.67
N HIS A 83 -2.50 -3.08 13.76
CA HIS A 83 -1.47 -3.79 13.03
C HIS A 83 -1.76 -3.67 11.53
N LEU A 84 -0.74 -3.46 10.73
CA LEU A 84 -0.86 -3.44 9.29
C LEU A 84 0.21 -4.35 8.69
N ALA A 85 -0.21 -5.27 7.84
CA ALA A 85 0.68 -6.14 7.09
C ALA A 85 0.48 -5.91 5.59
N VAL A 86 1.55 -6.06 4.82
CA VAL A 86 1.51 -6.01 3.35
C VAL A 86 1.97 -7.34 2.81
N THR A 87 1.25 -7.84 1.85
CA THR A 87 1.61 -9.05 1.12
C THR A 87 1.53 -8.78 -0.37
N MET A 88 2.54 -9.16 -1.11
CA MET A 88 2.55 -9.12 -2.56
C MET A 88 2.67 -10.54 -3.10
N PHE A 89 1.84 -10.88 -4.07
CA PHE A 89 1.98 -12.15 -4.76
C PHE A 89 3.21 -12.15 -5.67
N ARG A 90 4.08 -13.15 -5.51
CA ARG A 90 5.26 -13.30 -6.36
C ARG A 90 4.86 -13.44 -7.83
N GLY A 91 5.43 -12.58 -8.68
CA GLY A 91 5.15 -12.61 -10.12
C GLY A 91 3.85 -11.90 -10.54
N THR A 92 3.14 -11.28 -9.61
CA THR A 92 1.99 -10.42 -9.91
C THR A 92 2.29 -8.98 -9.55
N VAL A 93 1.41 -8.09 -9.99
CA VAL A 93 1.42 -6.67 -9.62
C VAL A 93 0.27 -6.33 -8.69
N ASP A 94 -0.35 -7.33 -8.11
CA ASP A 94 -1.47 -7.20 -7.18
C ASP A 94 -0.94 -7.20 -5.74
N TRP A 95 -1.45 -6.30 -4.94
CA TRP A 95 -1.06 -6.10 -3.56
C TRP A 95 -2.20 -6.35 -2.62
N PHE A 96 -1.88 -6.91 -1.45
CA PHE A 96 -2.79 -7.10 -0.34
C PHE A 96 -2.29 -6.36 0.88
N TYR A 97 -3.19 -5.67 1.55
CA TYR A 97 -2.98 -5.01 2.82
C TYR A 97 -3.96 -5.56 3.83
N LEU A 98 -3.47 -6.16 4.88
CA LEU A 98 -4.28 -6.62 6.01
C LEU A 98 -4.10 -5.66 7.16
N TYR A 99 -5.15 -4.93 7.50
CA TYR A 99 -5.21 -4.12 8.70
C TYR A 99 -6.03 -4.84 9.77
N LYS A 100 -5.49 -4.90 10.98
CA LYS A 100 -6.12 -5.52 12.14
C LYS A 100 -6.21 -4.51 13.27
N TYR A 101 -7.41 -4.28 13.79
CA TYR A 101 -7.65 -3.46 14.96
C TYR A 101 -8.08 -4.34 16.14
N LYS A 102 -7.28 -4.38 17.21
CA LYS A 102 -7.57 -5.18 18.40
C LYS A 102 -8.59 -4.46 19.28
N LEU A 103 -9.77 -5.04 19.46
CA LEU A 103 -10.83 -4.56 20.36
C LEU A 103 -10.67 -5.12 21.76
N ALA A 104 -10.37 -6.42 21.87
CA ALA A 104 -10.11 -7.15 23.10
C ALA A 104 -9.03 -8.21 22.84
N GLU A 105 -8.68 -9.00 23.84
CA GLU A 105 -7.59 -10.00 23.75
C GLU A 105 -7.79 -10.97 22.59
N SER A 106 -8.99 -11.52 22.43
CA SER A 106 -9.34 -12.46 21.36
C SER A 106 -10.29 -11.87 20.30
N THR A 107 -10.38 -10.54 20.25
CA THR A 107 -11.35 -9.86 19.37
C THR A 107 -10.65 -8.80 18.52
N SER A 108 -10.83 -8.89 17.21
CA SER A 108 -10.27 -7.91 16.28
C SER A 108 -11.15 -7.66 15.07
N VAL A 109 -11.15 -6.42 14.61
CA VAL A 109 -11.68 -6.03 13.29
C VAL A 109 -10.56 -6.15 12.27
N ASN A 110 -10.85 -6.78 11.14
CA ASN A 110 -9.91 -7.03 10.07
C ASN A 110 -10.43 -6.35 8.79
N LEU A 111 -9.59 -5.51 8.18
CA LEU A 111 -9.86 -4.85 6.91
C LEU A 111 -8.84 -5.34 5.90
N ILE A 112 -9.28 -5.86 4.78
CA ILE A 112 -8.40 -6.30 3.70
C ILE A 112 -8.59 -5.36 2.52
N PHE A 113 -7.47 -4.84 2.03
CA PHE A 113 -7.43 -3.99 0.85
C PHE A 113 -6.56 -4.64 -0.22
N GLU A 114 -6.97 -4.48 -1.44
CA GLU A 114 -6.27 -5.01 -2.61
C GLU A 114 -6.09 -3.92 -3.66
N TYR A 115 -4.97 -3.98 -4.38
CA TYR A 115 -4.81 -3.26 -5.62
C TYR A 115 -4.84 -4.24 -6.80
N LYS A 116 -5.77 -4.03 -7.73
CA LYS A 116 -5.85 -4.78 -9.00
C LYS A 116 -5.31 -3.92 -10.13
N ALA A 117 -4.07 -4.22 -10.55
CA ALA A 117 -3.38 -3.49 -11.60
C ALA A 117 -4.13 -3.51 -12.94
N SER A 118 -4.77 -4.62 -13.30
CA SER A 118 -5.55 -4.75 -14.54
C SER A 118 -6.76 -3.80 -14.62
N LYS A 119 -7.35 -3.47 -13.46
CA LYS A 119 -8.53 -2.60 -13.35
C LYS A 119 -8.18 -1.18 -12.88
N LYS A 120 -6.96 -0.95 -12.42
CA LYS A 120 -6.52 0.30 -11.78
C LYS A 120 -7.40 0.68 -10.57
N ILE A 121 -7.76 -0.32 -9.77
CA ILE A 121 -8.64 -0.13 -8.60
C ILE A 121 -7.89 -0.56 -7.36
N PHE A 122 -7.86 0.33 -6.37
CA PHE A 122 -7.53 0.02 -4.98
C PHE A 122 -8.83 -0.11 -4.21
N TYR A 123 -9.13 -1.29 -3.68
CA TYR A 123 -10.43 -1.55 -3.09
C TYR A 123 -10.34 -2.35 -1.81
N GLN A 124 -11.34 -2.14 -0.95
CA GLN A 124 -11.51 -2.93 0.26
C GLN A 124 -12.23 -4.23 -0.09
N SER A 125 -11.45 -5.32 -0.22
CA SER A 125 -11.94 -6.62 -0.68
C SER A 125 -12.69 -7.39 0.39
N ASP A 126 -12.31 -7.22 1.66
CA ASP A 126 -12.98 -7.89 2.77
C ASP A 126 -13.00 -7.03 4.04
N LEU A 127 -13.99 -7.30 4.89
CA LEU A 127 -14.24 -6.66 6.16
C LEU A 127 -14.92 -7.66 7.09
N TYR A 128 -14.26 -8.03 8.19
CA TYR A 128 -14.80 -8.97 9.14
C TYR A 128 -14.33 -8.72 10.58
N LEU A 129 -15.14 -9.16 11.52
CA LEU A 129 -14.81 -9.19 12.96
C LEU A 129 -14.46 -10.62 13.34
N THR A 130 -13.36 -10.82 14.04
CA THR A 130 -13.00 -12.11 14.62
C THR A 130 -13.18 -12.06 16.13
N ILE A 131 -13.93 -13.03 16.69
CA ILE A 131 -14.11 -13.24 18.13
C ILE A 131 -13.80 -14.70 18.42
N ASN A 132 -12.81 -14.99 19.25
CA ASN A 132 -12.41 -16.37 19.59
C ASN A 132 -12.28 -17.25 18.32
N GLU A 133 -11.52 -16.78 17.32
CA GLU A 133 -11.28 -17.45 16.03
C GLU A 133 -12.49 -17.55 15.09
N THR A 134 -13.70 -17.18 15.54
CA THR A 134 -14.89 -17.15 14.69
C THR A 134 -14.98 -15.81 13.97
N SER A 135 -15.23 -15.83 12.66
CA SER A 135 -15.36 -14.64 11.83
C SER A 135 -16.81 -14.27 11.56
N TYR A 136 -17.14 -13.00 11.74
CA TYR A 136 -18.47 -12.41 11.49
C TYR A 136 -18.34 -11.38 10.37
N LYS A 137 -19.26 -11.43 9.41
CA LYS A 137 -19.32 -10.53 8.24
C LYS A 137 -20.68 -9.84 8.15
N ASP A 138 -20.76 -8.83 7.28
CA ASP A 138 -21.99 -8.11 6.94
C ASP A 138 -22.78 -7.64 8.19
N GLN A 139 -24.08 -7.89 8.25
CA GLN A 139 -24.91 -7.46 9.36
C GLN A 139 -24.50 -8.08 10.70
N GLN A 140 -24.06 -9.34 10.70
CA GLN A 140 -23.58 -9.99 11.92
C GLN A 140 -22.34 -9.27 12.49
N LEU A 141 -21.46 -8.76 11.64
CA LEU A 141 -20.34 -7.93 12.07
C LEU A 141 -20.82 -6.68 12.77
N LEU A 142 -21.82 -5.96 12.22
CA LEU A 142 -22.35 -4.74 12.82
C LEU A 142 -23.02 -5.01 14.17
N ASP A 143 -23.81 -6.09 14.27
CA ASP A 143 -24.49 -6.48 15.50
C ASP A 143 -23.48 -6.81 16.61
N GLN A 144 -22.45 -7.57 16.30
CA GLN A 144 -21.39 -7.89 17.26
C GLN A 144 -20.53 -6.65 17.60
N LEU A 145 -20.25 -5.80 16.64
CA LEU A 145 -19.44 -4.61 16.82
C LEU A 145 -20.10 -3.60 17.76
N ALA A 146 -21.44 -3.53 17.75
CA ALA A 146 -22.22 -2.67 18.64
C ALA A 146 -21.95 -2.96 20.11
N SER A 147 -21.70 -4.21 20.50
CA SER A 147 -21.34 -4.59 21.87
C SER A 147 -20.02 -3.96 22.35
N TYR A 148 -19.15 -3.54 21.43
CA TYR A 148 -17.90 -2.83 21.70
C TYR A 148 -18.05 -1.30 21.57
N GLY A 149 -19.29 -0.78 21.46
CA GLY A 149 -19.57 0.65 21.30
C GLY A 149 -19.07 1.21 19.96
N LYS A 150 -19.03 0.39 18.93
CA LYS A 150 -18.60 0.75 17.58
C LYS A 150 -19.74 0.52 16.60
N ASP A 151 -19.73 1.28 15.51
CA ASP A 151 -20.78 1.29 14.49
C ASP A 151 -20.18 1.33 13.07
N ARG A 152 -21.05 1.39 12.07
CA ARG A 152 -20.71 1.56 10.66
C ARG A 152 -19.86 2.83 10.43
N THR A 153 -20.17 3.92 11.12
CA THR A 153 -19.45 5.19 10.98
C THR A 153 -17.99 5.05 11.44
N TRP A 154 -17.80 4.32 12.54
CA TRP A 154 -16.45 4.00 13.01
C TRP A 154 -15.69 3.14 12.00
N LEU A 155 -16.32 2.11 11.41
CA LEU A 155 -15.70 1.28 10.35
C LEU A 155 -15.29 2.12 9.15
N LYS A 156 -16.17 2.99 8.69
CA LYS A 156 -15.90 3.92 7.58
C LYS A 156 -14.70 4.82 7.87
N LYS A 157 -14.63 5.35 9.10
CA LYS A 157 -13.49 6.16 9.55
C LYS A 157 -12.20 5.35 9.57
N GLN A 158 -12.22 4.10 10.06
CA GLN A 158 -11.05 3.24 10.06
C GLN A 158 -10.61 2.89 8.63
N SER A 159 -11.52 2.51 7.74
CA SER A 159 -11.20 2.20 6.35
C SER A 159 -10.51 3.39 5.64
N LYS A 160 -11.07 4.59 5.80
CA LYS A 160 -10.46 5.82 5.26
C LYS A 160 -9.09 6.09 5.88
N LYS A 161 -8.97 6.00 7.21
CA LYS A 161 -7.70 6.20 7.93
C LYS A 161 -6.61 5.28 7.39
N VAL A 162 -6.92 3.99 7.22
CA VAL A 162 -5.97 3.01 6.71
C VAL A 162 -5.53 3.37 5.28
N THR A 163 -6.47 3.59 4.40
CA THR A 163 -6.18 3.91 3.00
C THR A 163 -5.41 5.23 2.87
N GLU A 164 -5.92 6.30 3.48
CA GLU A 164 -5.44 7.66 3.25
C GLU A 164 -4.21 8.02 4.07
N GLN A 165 -4.05 7.46 5.27
CA GLN A 165 -2.95 7.81 6.16
C GLN A 165 -1.85 6.75 6.18
N TYR A 166 -2.21 5.47 6.32
CA TYR A 166 -1.24 4.41 6.51
C TYR A 166 -0.68 3.88 5.19
N ILE A 167 -1.52 3.68 4.18
CA ILE A 167 -1.09 3.14 2.89
C ILE A 167 -0.62 4.27 1.97
N LEU A 168 -1.55 5.02 1.41
CA LEU A 168 -1.21 6.04 0.40
C LEU A 168 -0.50 7.25 1.01
N GLY A 169 -0.96 7.74 2.17
CA GLY A 169 -0.37 8.90 2.81
C GLY A 169 1.07 8.69 3.25
N THR A 170 1.42 7.48 3.67
CA THR A 170 2.80 7.11 4.00
C THR A 170 3.68 7.17 2.77
N TRP A 171 3.21 6.64 1.65
CA TRP A 171 3.91 6.71 0.36
C TRP A 171 4.13 8.15 -0.10
N PHE A 172 3.09 8.99 -0.02
CA PHE A 172 3.18 10.38 -0.46
C PHE A 172 4.08 11.25 0.41
N LYS A 173 4.14 11.02 1.72
CA LYS A 173 4.98 11.79 2.65
C LYS A 173 6.47 11.65 2.37
N ASN A 174 6.89 10.55 1.78
CA ASN A 174 8.30 10.29 1.49
C ASN A 174 8.83 10.99 0.26
N GLY A 175 8.01 11.80 -0.39
CA GLY A 175 8.43 12.67 -1.47
C GLY A 175 8.81 11.96 -2.78
N SER A 176 8.58 10.66 -2.87
CA SER A 176 8.92 9.87 -4.07
C SER A 176 7.82 9.88 -5.11
N SER A 177 6.59 10.15 -4.70
CA SER A 177 5.43 10.14 -5.58
C SER A 177 5.09 11.53 -6.12
N ARG A 178 4.73 11.58 -7.41
CA ARG A 178 4.11 12.74 -8.06
C ARG A 178 2.60 12.82 -7.83
N TYR A 179 2.03 11.84 -7.15
CA TYR A 179 0.61 11.76 -6.82
C TYR A 179 0.34 12.24 -5.41
N SER A 180 -0.93 12.40 -5.09
CA SER A 180 -1.43 12.79 -3.77
C SER A 180 -2.84 12.25 -3.59
N LEU A 181 -3.39 12.35 -2.37
CA LEU A 181 -4.80 11.98 -2.12
C LEU A 181 -5.80 12.75 -3.00
N LYS A 182 -5.43 13.94 -3.50
CA LYS A 182 -6.26 14.73 -4.40
C LYS A 182 -6.05 14.39 -5.88
N ASN A 183 -4.97 13.70 -6.20
CA ASN A 183 -4.62 13.30 -7.55
C ASN A 183 -4.04 11.88 -7.53
N LEU A 184 -4.87 10.89 -7.73
CA LEU A 184 -4.52 9.49 -7.77
C LEU A 184 -4.20 8.98 -9.19
N GLY A 185 -4.09 9.89 -10.17
CA GLY A 185 -3.89 9.52 -11.57
C GLY A 185 -5.11 8.76 -12.11
N ASN A 186 -4.88 7.58 -12.66
CA ASN A 186 -5.94 6.73 -13.21
C ASN A 186 -6.50 5.70 -12.22
N MET A 187 -6.07 5.74 -10.95
CA MET A 187 -6.55 4.81 -9.92
C MET A 187 -7.86 5.31 -9.29
N LYS A 188 -8.75 4.36 -9.01
CA LYS A 188 -9.94 4.58 -8.18
C LYS A 188 -9.78 3.89 -6.84
N ILE A 189 -10.41 4.45 -5.80
CA ILE A 189 -10.54 3.82 -4.49
C ILE A 189 -12.00 3.42 -4.31
N GLU A 190 -12.22 2.18 -3.93
CA GLU A 190 -13.55 1.62 -3.65
C GLU A 190 -13.55 0.98 -2.26
N TYR A 191 -14.54 1.29 -1.47
CA TYR A 191 -14.70 0.71 -0.15
C TYR A 191 -15.73 -0.44 -0.17
N ASN A 192 -15.76 -1.22 0.89
CA ASN A 192 -16.74 -2.28 1.04
C ASN A 192 -18.16 -1.69 1.10
N LYS A 193 -19.11 -2.34 0.43
CA LYS A 193 -20.52 -1.89 0.37
C LYS A 193 -21.14 -1.66 1.74
N LEU A 194 -20.78 -2.50 2.72
CA LEU A 194 -21.29 -2.37 4.10
C LEU A 194 -21.05 -0.99 4.71
N ILE A 195 -20.01 -0.27 4.26
CA ILE A 195 -19.65 1.05 4.81
C ILE A 195 -19.95 2.21 3.84
N GLU A 196 -20.35 1.94 2.62
CA GLU A 196 -20.74 2.96 1.63
C GLU A 196 -22.21 3.33 1.71
N GLU A 197 -23.04 2.39 2.12
CA GLU A 197 -24.47 2.60 2.41
C GLU A 197 -24.68 3.37 3.72
#